data_0b60b07fa0d7e345a767eb5b3cc06fdb
#
_entry.id   0b60b07fa0d7e345a767eb5b3cc06fdb
#
_cell.length_a   1.000
_cell.length_b   1.000
_cell.length_c   1.000
_cell.angle_alpha   90.00
_cell.angle_beta   90.00
_cell.angle_gamma   90.00
#
_symmetry.space_group_name_H-M   'P 1'
#
loop_
_entity.id
_entity.type
_entity.pdbx_description
1 polymer ?
#
loop_
_entity_poly.entity_id
_entity_poly.type
_entity_poly.pdbx_seq_one_letter_code
_entity_poly.pdbx_strand_id
1 'polypeptide(L)'
;DALGDAYEYLIGQFAAGSGKKAGEFYTPQQISDILSTIVTLDSQEPRTGVKQRLDSVMDFACGSGSLLLNVRKRMGPHGIGKIYGQEKNITTYNLARMNMLLHGVKDTEFEIFHGDTLANDWDMLRELNPAKKPAFDAIVANPPFSYRWEPGEAMADDVRFKSHGLAPKSAADFAFLLHGFHFLKDEGVMAIILPHGVLFRGGAEERIRKKLLLDGHIDTVIGLPSNLFYSTGIPVCILVLKK
;
A
#
# COMPACT_ATOMS: atom_id res chain seq x y z
N ASP A 1 1.70 23.58 -2.50
CA ASP A 1 2.00 23.94 -3.88
C ASP A 1 0.69 24.01 -4.67
N ALA A 2 0.32 25.25 -5.09
CA ALA A 2 -1.00 25.53 -5.69
C ALA A 2 -1.34 24.65 -6.90
N LEU A 3 -0.35 24.32 -7.75
CA LEU A 3 -0.58 23.50 -8.92
C LEU A 3 -0.80 22.01 -8.55
N GLY A 4 0.00 21.49 -7.63
CA GLY A 4 -0.16 20.14 -7.12
C GLY A 4 -1.50 19.98 -6.39
N ASP A 5 -1.85 20.93 -5.53
CA ASP A 5 -3.11 20.90 -4.80
C ASP A 5 -4.33 20.98 -5.73
N ALA A 6 -4.25 21.80 -6.79
CA ALA A 6 -5.29 21.86 -7.83
C ALA A 6 -5.42 20.54 -8.59
N TYR A 7 -4.32 19.89 -8.89
CA TYR A 7 -4.31 18.59 -9.56
C TYR A 7 -4.93 17.49 -8.68
N GLU A 8 -4.58 17.43 -7.39
CA GLU A 8 -5.19 16.53 -6.41
C GLU A 8 -6.71 16.75 -6.31
N TYR A 9 -7.13 18.00 -6.24
CA TYR A 9 -8.57 18.34 -6.23
C TYR A 9 -9.28 17.78 -7.48
N LEU A 10 -8.71 17.98 -8.66
CA LEU A 10 -9.29 17.46 -9.91
C LEU A 10 -9.35 15.94 -9.95
N ILE A 11 -8.32 15.24 -9.49
CA ILE A 11 -8.32 13.78 -9.35
C ILE A 11 -9.44 13.34 -8.42
N GLY A 12 -9.60 13.98 -7.27
CA GLY A 12 -10.65 13.70 -6.30
C GLY A 12 -12.05 13.91 -6.87
N GLN A 13 -12.28 15.01 -7.60
CA GLN A 13 -13.55 15.28 -8.29
C GLN A 13 -13.85 14.26 -9.39
N PHE A 14 -12.85 13.88 -10.16
CA PHE A 14 -12.98 12.84 -11.17
C PHE A 14 -13.34 11.48 -10.52
N ALA A 15 -12.68 11.10 -9.45
CA ALA A 15 -12.96 9.87 -8.71
C ALA A 15 -14.39 9.85 -8.15
N ALA A 16 -14.85 10.97 -7.59
CA ALA A 16 -16.20 11.11 -7.04
C ALA A 16 -17.30 11.07 -8.12
N GLY A 17 -17.04 11.66 -9.31
CA GLY A 17 -18.01 11.82 -10.38
C GLY A 17 -18.08 10.67 -11.38
N SER A 18 -17.08 9.82 -11.47
CA SER A 18 -16.95 8.81 -12.54
C SER A 18 -17.37 7.39 -12.13
N GLY A 19 -18.00 7.23 -10.98
CA GLY A 19 -18.54 5.95 -10.50
C GLY A 19 -17.47 4.97 -10.00
N LYS A 20 -17.87 3.70 -9.83
CA LYS A 20 -17.03 2.68 -9.15
C LYS A 20 -15.62 2.53 -9.71
N LYS A 21 -15.46 2.49 -11.05
CA LYS A 21 -14.16 2.24 -11.68
C LYS A 21 -13.13 3.35 -11.42
N ALA A 22 -13.56 4.59 -11.41
CA ALA A 22 -12.66 5.71 -11.16
C ALA A 22 -12.39 5.93 -9.67
N GLY A 23 -13.36 5.62 -8.79
CA GLY A 23 -13.19 5.70 -7.35
C GLY A 23 -12.21 4.68 -6.76
N GLU A 24 -11.93 3.58 -7.47
CA GLU A 24 -11.04 2.52 -7.00
C GLU A 24 -9.56 2.95 -6.89
N PHE A 25 -9.13 3.96 -7.62
CA PHE A 25 -7.74 4.44 -7.57
C PHE A 25 -7.50 5.60 -6.61
N TYR A 26 -8.53 6.06 -5.90
CA TYR A 26 -8.45 7.22 -5.02
C TYR A 26 -8.75 6.85 -3.56
N THR A 27 -7.83 7.19 -2.67
CA THR A 27 -8.02 7.05 -1.22
C THR A 27 -8.55 8.37 -0.65
N PRO A 28 -9.72 8.37 0.03
CA PRO A 28 -10.23 9.58 0.68
C PRO A 28 -9.20 10.22 1.60
N GLN A 29 -9.13 11.57 1.59
CA GLN A 29 -8.08 12.33 2.25
C GLN A 29 -7.93 11.99 3.74
N GLN A 30 -9.04 11.87 4.47
CA GLN A 30 -9.01 11.59 5.91
C GLN A 30 -8.41 10.21 6.20
N ILE A 31 -8.67 9.21 5.36
CA ILE A 31 -8.11 7.86 5.50
C ILE A 31 -6.63 7.87 5.12
N SER A 32 -6.28 8.60 4.07
CA SER A 32 -4.90 8.81 3.66
C SER A 32 -4.07 9.47 4.78
N ASP A 33 -4.65 10.45 5.50
CA ASP A 33 -4.02 11.10 6.65
C ASP A 33 -3.81 10.12 7.81
N ILE A 34 -4.76 9.22 8.07
CA ILE A 34 -4.61 8.18 9.10
C ILE A 34 -3.47 7.23 8.74
N LEU A 35 -3.46 6.68 7.52
CA LEU A 35 -2.42 5.76 7.07
C LEU A 35 -1.03 6.39 7.12
N SER A 36 -0.90 7.60 6.58
CA SER A 36 0.38 8.32 6.57
C SER A 36 0.87 8.65 7.99
N THR A 37 -0.05 8.95 8.91
CA THR A 37 0.28 9.15 10.34
C THR A 37 0.80 7.87 10.96
N ILE A 38 0.13 6.74 10.76
CA ILE A 38 0.52 5.44 11.34
C ILE A 38 1.95 5.06 10.91
N VAL A 39 2.25 5.08 9.61
CA VAL A 39 3.56 4.61 9.11
C VAL A 39 4.72 5.57 9.38
N THR A 40 4.44 6.80 9.77
CA THR A 40 5.45 7.81 10.10
C THR A 40 5.54 8.11 11.60
N LEU A 41 4.69 7.51 12.43
CA LEU A 41 4.59 7.86 13.86
C LEU A 41 5.92 7.67 14.59
N ASP A 42 6.51 6.49 14.47
CA ASP A 42 7.77 6.16 15.15
C ASP A 42 8.95 7.03 14.65
N SER A 43 8.87 7.55 13.42
CA SER A 43 9.88 8.44 12.84
C SER A 43 9.71 9.90 13.25
N GLN A 44 8.45 10.39 13.32
CA GLN A 44 8.15 11.79 13.56
C GLN A 44 7.90 12.13 15.03
N GLU A 45 7.44 11.16 15.81
CA GLU A 45 7.17 11.29 17.25
C GLU A 45 7.88 10.16 18.03
N PRO A 46 9.21 9.98 17.84
CA PRO A 46 9.93 8.88 18.45
C PRO A 46 10.04 9.05 19.97
N ARG A 47 10.04 7.95 20.70
CA ARG A 47 10.24 7.96 22.16
C ARG A 47 11.58 8.60 22.58
N THR A 48 12.56 8.58 21.71
CA THR A 48 13.89 9.20 21.91
C THR A 48 13.88 10.71 21.71
N GLY A 49 12.79 11.28 21.20
CA GLY A 49 12.69 12.70 20.85
C GLY A 49 13.45 13.12 19.59
N VAL A 50 14.18 12.22 18.95
CA VAL A 50 14.97 12.50 17.73
C VAL A 50 14.22 11.96 16.51
N LYS A 51 13.72 12.88 15.68
CA LYS A 51 13.07 12.54 14.42
C LYS A 51 14.01 11.79 13.48
N GLN A 52 13.50 10.75 12.84
CA GLN A 52 14.25 9.92 11.93
C GLN A 52 13.75 10.09 10.50
N ARG A 53 14.66 9.94 9.55
CA ARG A 53 14.35 9.86 8.13
C ARG A 53 13.96 8.43 7.78
N LEU A 54 13.05 8.27 6.81
CA LEU A 54 12.78 6.98 6.16
C LEU A 54 13.63 6.88 4.88
N ASP A 55 14.37 5.79 4.69
CA ASP A 55 15.13 5.59 3.46
C ASP A 55 14.22 5.33 2.27
N SER A 56 13.15 4.57 2.50
CA SER A 56 12.22 4.17 1.45
C SER A 56 10.78 4.00 1.93
N VAL A 57 9.85 4.41 1.08
CA VAL A 57 8.40 4.22 1.26
C VAL A 57 7.84 3.58 -0.01
N MET A 58 6.94 2.61 0.14
CA MET A 58 6.31 1.89 -0.97
C MET A 58 4.79 1.89 -0.87
N ASP A 59 4.13 2.06 -2.01
CA ASP A 59 2.72 1.71 -2.22
C ASP A 59 2.60 0.83 -3.48
N PHE A 60 2.30 -0.44 -3.29
CA PHE A 60 2.24 -1.43 -4.39
C PHE A 60 0.90 -1.43 -5.16
N ALA A 61 -0.02 -0.55 -4.81
CA ALA A 61 -1.29 -0.28 -5.51
C ALA A 61 -1.56 1.23 -5.48
N CYS A 62 -0.58 2.01 -5.97
CA CYS A 62 -0.47 3.42 -5.63
C CYS A 62 -1.54 4.32 -6.27
N GLY A 63 -2.31 3.82 -7.23
CA GLY A 63 -3.33 4.61 -7.89
C GLY A 63 -2.75 5.92 -8.44
N SER A 64 -3.33 7.04 -8.04
CA SER A 64 -2.86 8.39 -8.41
C SER A 64 -1.59 8.85 -7.66
N GLY A 65 -1.08 8.07 -6.70
CA GLY A 65 0.06 8.46 -5.88
C GLY A 65 -0.25 9.39 -4.71
N SER A 66 -1.51 9.74 -4.50
CA SER A 66 -1.93 10.70 -3.45
C SER A 66 -1.56 10.25 -2.04
N LEU A 67 -1.68 8.96 -1.74
CA LEU A 67 -1.31 8.40 -0.44
C LEU A 67 0.20 8.53 -0.17
N LEU A 68 1.04 8.24 -1.16
CA LEU A 68 2.50 8.45 -1.07
C LEU A 68 2.87 9.92 -0.85
N LEU A 69 2.19 10.84 -1.52
CA LEU A 69 2.39 12.28 -1.34
C LEU A 69 2.01 12.74 0.06
N ASN A 70 0.98 12.17 0.67
CA ASN A 70 0.62 12.44 2.06
C ASN A 70 1.69 11.96 3.05
N VAL A 71 2.28 10.79 2.81
CA VAL A 71 3.43 10.33 3.60
C VAL A 71 4.60 11.32 3.48
N ARG A 72 4.91 11.76 2.26
CA ARG A 72 5.96 12.75 2.02
C ARG A 72 5.67 14.09 2.72
N LYS A 73 4.42 14.55 2.69
CA LYS A 73 4.00 15.78 3.36
C LYS A 73 4.26 15.73 4.86
N ARG A 74 3.95 14.60 5.51
CA ARG A 74 4.21 14.40 6.94
C ARG A 74 5.70 14.34 7.28
N MET A 75 6.48 13.68 6.44
CA MET A 75 7.92 13.52 6.65
C MET A 75 8.72 14.79 6.34
N GLY A 76 8.15 15.69 5.55
CA GLY A 76 8.83 16.88 5.03
C GLY A 76 9.70 16.59 3.80
N PRO A 77 10.22 17.64 3.12
CA PRO A 77 10.85 17.54 1.81
C PRO A 77 12.12 16.67 1.79
N HIS A 78 12.77 16.48 2.93
CA HIS A 78 14.00 15.70 3.06
C HIS A 78 13.84 14.47 3.96
N GLY A 79 12.61 14.18 4.39
CA GLY A 79 12.32 13.10 5.33
C GLY A 79 12.31 11.70 4.73
N ILE A 80 12.23 11.57 3.40
CA ILE A 80 12.21 10.28 2.69
C ILE A 80 13.38 10.25 1.71
N GLY A 81 14.09 9.12 1.66
CA GLY A 81 15.16 8.89 0.69
C GLY A 81 14.62 8.70 -0.71
N LYS A 82 13.74 7.70 -0.90
CA LYS A 82 13.09 7.45 -2.17
C LYS A 82 11.67 6.91 -1.99
N ILE A 83 10.78 7.35 -2.86
CA ILE A 83 9.38 6.93 -2.93
C ILE A 83 9.22 5.91 -4.05
N TYR A 84 8.54 4.81 -3.76
CA TYR A 84 8.27 3.76 -4.72
C TYR A 84 6.77 3.50 -4.82
N GLY A 85 6.31 3.28 -6.04
CA GLY A 85 4.93 2.89 -6.30
C GLY A 85 4.83 1.86 -7.41
N GLN A 86 3.74 1.11 -7.42
CA GLN A 86 3.38 0.23 -8.51
C GLN A 86 1.89 0.38 -8.83
N GLU A 87 1.57 0.43 -10.11
CA GLU A 87 0.21 0.57 -10.60
C GLU A 87 0.01 -0.26 -11.88
N LYS A 88 -1.06 -1.05 -11.91
CA LYS A 88 -1.38 -1.93 -13.04
C LYS A 88 -1.99 -1.18 -14.22
N ASN A 89 -2.83 -0.18 -13.95
CA ASN A 89 -3.50 0.59 -14.99
C ASN A 89 -2.57 1.65 -15.56
N ILE A 90 -2.32 1.63 -16.86
CA ILE A 90 -1.39 2.54 -17.52
C ILE A 90 -1.79 4.01 -17.41
N THR A 91 -3.08 4.30 -17.50
CA THR A 91 -3.59 5.68 -17.36
C THR A 91 -3.36 6.20 -15.94
N THR A 92 -3.70 5.41 -14.95
CA THR A 92 -3.52 5.74 -13.53
C THR A 92 -2.03 5.81 -13.16
N TYR A 93 -1.20 4.93 -13.73
CA TYR A 93 0.26 5.01 -13.62
C TYR A 93 0.81 6.35 -14.11
N ASN A 94 0.34 6.82 -15.27
CA ASN A 94 0.75 8.13 -15.80
C ASN A 94 0.26 9.29 -14.92
N LEU A 95 -0.96 9.17 -14.36
CA LEU A 95 -1.47 10.16 -13.38
C LEU A 95 -0.57 10.22 -12.14
N ALA A 96 -0.15 9.08 -11.59
CA ALA A 96 0.73 9.03 -10.44
C ALA A 96 2.07 9.72 -10.69
N ARG A 97 2.70 9.47 -11.84
CA ARG A 97 3.97 10.11 -12.21
C ARG A 97 3.82 11.63 -12.35
N MET A 98 2.77 12.06 -13.03
CA MET A 98 2.47 13.48 -13.17
C MET A 98 2.23 14.13 -11.81
N ASN A 99 1.50 13.46 -10.93
CA ASN A 99 1.20 13.94 -9.59
C ASN A 99 2.47 14.14 -8.76
N MET A 100 3.42 13.20 -8.82
CA MET A 100 4.73 13.37 -8.16
C MET A 100 5.45 14.62 -8.65
N LEU A 101 5.56 14.80 -9.98
CA LEU A 101 6.26 15.95 -10.57
C LEU A 101 5.58 17.28 -10.21
N LEU A 102 4.25 17.36 -10.26
CA LEU A 102 3.50 18.56 -9.93
C LEU A 102 3.62 18.95 -8.44
N HIS A 103 3.92 18.00 -7.56
CA HIS A 103 4.22 18.24 -6.15
C HIS A 103 5.72 18.46 -5.88
N GLY A 104 6.52 18.71 -6.93
CA GLY A 104 7.93 19.01 -6.80
C GLY A 104 8.81 17.84 -6.34
N VAL A 105 8.33 16.60 -6.50
CA VAL A 105 9.18 15.43 -6.28
C VAL A 105 10.08 15.28 -7.50
N LYS A 106 11.39 15.28 -7.30
CA LYS A 106 12.33 15.12 -8.41
C LYS A 106 12.25 13.69 -8.98
N ASP A 107 12.52 13.55 -10.25
CA ASP A 107 12.54 12.27 -10.95
C ASP A 107 13.51 11.24 -10.32
N THR A 108 14.57 11.71 -9.67
CA THR A 108 15.51 10.88 -8.91
C THR A 108 15.00 10.45 -7.52
N GLU A 109 13.95 11.10 -7.01
CA GLU A 109 13.41 10.87 -5.66
C GLU A 109 12.21 9.92 -5.64
N PHE A 110 11.72 9.50 -6.81
CA PHE A 110 10.63 8.52 -6.90
C PHE A 110 10.82 7.54 -8.04
N GLU A 111 10.14 6.43 -7.94
CA GLU A 111 10.07 5.41 -8.99
C GLU A 111 8.69 4.75 -8.96
N ILE A 112 7.92 4.93 -10.01
CA ILE A 112 6.62 4.29 -10.19
C ILE A 112 6.75 3.24 -11.28
N PHE A 113 6.37 1.99 -10.96
CA PHE A 113 6.41 0.87 -11.88
C PHE A 113 5.02 0.60 -12.46
N HIS A 114 4.97 0.37 -13.76
CA HIS A 114 3.77 -0.11 -14.43
C HIS A 114 3.79 -1.64 -14.44
N GLY A 115 2.86 -2.27 -13.71
CA GLY A 115 2.78 -3.72 -13.67
C GLY A 115 1.77 -4.25 -12.66
N ASP A 116 1.51 -5.56 -12.76
CA ASP A 116 0.60 -6.28 -11.88
C ASP A 116 1.33 -6.77 -10.63
N THR A 117 1.03 -6.19 -9.49
CA THR A 117 1.61 -6.55 -8.20
C THR A 117 1.48 -8.03 -7.86
N LEU A 118 0.35 -8.64 -8.17
CA LEU A 118 0.14 -10.07 -7.88
C LEU A 118 0.96 -10.98 -8.80
N ALA A 119 1.12 -10.60 -10.07
CA ALA A 119 1.95 -11.31 -11.03
C ALA A 119 3.45 -11.01 -10.88
N ASN A 120 3.81 -10.00 -10.09
CA ASN A 120 5.16 -9.49 -9.92
C ASN A 120 5.81 -9.08 -11.26
N ASP A 121 5.15 -8.22 -12.03
CA ASP A 121 5.69 -7.66 -13.27
C ASP A 121 6.92 -6.74 -13.04
N TRP A 122 7.11 -6.30 -11.84
CA TRP A 122 8.32 -5.63 -11.40
C TRP A 122 9.31 -6.65 -10.85
N ASP A 123 10.47 -6.77 -11.44
CA ASP A 123 11.47 -7.83 -11.20
C ASP A 123 12.04 -7.97 -9.78
N MET A 124 11.37 -7.45 -8.76
CA MET A 124 11.82 -7.51 -7.36
C MET A 124 12.13 -8.93 -6.88
N LEU A 125 11.34 -9.91 -7.29
CA LEU A 125 11.51 -11.30 -6.87
C LEU A 125 12.66 -12.01 -7.60
N ARG A 126 13.15 -11.46 -8.70
CA ARG A 126 14.24 -12.06 -9.49
C ARG A 126 15.63 -11.66 -9.00
N GLU A 127 15.73 -10.65 -8.15
CA GLU A 127 17.03 -10.26 -7.59
C GLU A 127 17.58 -11.33 -6.65
N LEU A 128 18.66 -11.96 -7.04
CA LEU A 128 19.31 -13.05 -6.31
C LEU A 128 20.28 -12.56 -5.24
N ASN A 129 20.79 -11.33 -5.36
CA ASN A 129 21.71 -10.77 -4.37
C ASN A 129 20.90 -10.24 -3.17
N PRO A 130 21.07 -10.82 -1.95
CA PRO A 130 20.33 -10.37 -0.77
C PRO A 130 20.52 -8.87 -0.44
N ALA A 131 21.68 -8.32 -0.72
CA ALA A 131 21.97 -6.90 -0.49
C ALA A 131 21.26 -5.94 -1.46
N LYS A 132 20.74 -6.47 -2.57
CA LYS A 132 20.01 -5.70 -3.59
C LYS A 132 18.52 -5.97 -3.58
N LYS A 133 18.04 -6.95 -2.79
CA LYS A 133 16.60 -7.18 -2.66
C LYS A 133 15.92 -5.93 -2.10
N PRO A 134 14.91 -5.40 -2.80
CA PRO A 134 14.20 -4.24 -2.28
C PRO A 134 13.51 -4.60 -0.96
N ALA A 135 13.62 -3.69 0.00
CA ALA A 135 12.89 -3.71 1.25
C ALA A 135 12.61 -2.28 1.67
N PHE A 136 11.48 -2.05 2.31
CA PHE A 136 10.97 -0.71 2.56
C PHE A 136 10.76 -0.46 4.06
N ASP A 137 11.07 0.76 4.51
CA ASP A 137 10.89 1.17 5.91
C ASP A 137 9.40 1.35 6.23
N ALA A 138 8.63 1.86 5.27
CA ALA A 138 7.21 2.05 5.40
C ALA A 138 6.49 1.59 4.14
N ILE A 139 5.37 0.89 4.32
CA ILE A 139 4.47 0.47 3.24
C ILE A 139 3.06 0.94 3.57
N VAL A 140 2.44 1.60 2.62
CA VAL A 140 1.03 1.98 2.68
C VAL A 140 0.32 1.40 1.46
N ALA A 141 -0.92 0.97 1.61
CA ALA A 141 -1.67 0.49 0.46
C ALA A 141 -3.18 0.56 0.68
N ASN A 142 -3.87 0.89 -0.40
CA ASN A 142 -5.31 0.74 -0.57
C ASN A 142 -5.56 -0.11 -1.83
N PRO A 143 -5.34 -1.45 -1.75
CA PRO A 143 -5.51 -2.32 -2.90
C PRO A 143 -6.99 -2.52 -3.25
N PRO A 144 -7.30 -3.02 -4.46
CA PRO A 144 -8.67 -3.37 -4.84
C PRO A 144 -9.29 -4.37 -3.87
N PHE A 145 -10.48 -4.07 -3.32
CA PHE A 145 -11.16 -4.94 -2.36
C PHE A 145 -11.74 -6.18 -3.03
N SER A 146 -11.53 -7.34 -2.40
CA SER A 146 -12.08 -8.64 -2.85
C SER A 146 -11.81 -8.91 -4.33
N TYR A 147 -10.63 -8.53 -4.79
CA TYR A 147 -10.21 -8.70 -6.18
C TYR A 147 -10.11 -10.19 -6.54
N ARG A 148 -10.79 -10.60 -7.60
CA ARG A 148 -10.66 -11.96 -8.13
C ARG A 148 -9.34 -12.11 -8.86
N TRP A 149 -8.61 -13.18 -8.57
CA TRP A 149 -7.33 -13.48 -9.18
C TRP A 149 -7.17 -14.96 -9.51
N GLU A 150 -6.28 -15.26 -10.42
CA GLU A 150 -5.99 -16.64 -10.86
C GLU A 150 -4.52 -16.93 -10.60
N PRO A 151 -4.16 -17.38 -9.38
CA PRO A 151 -2.80 -17.81 -9.10
C PRO A 151 -2.49 -19.06 -9.92
N GLY A 152 -1.39 -19.03 -10.68
CA GLY A 152 -0.86 -20.22 -11.32
C GLY A 152 -0.33 -21.23 -10.29
N GLU A 153 -0.14 -22.47 -10.70
CA GLU A 153 0.36 -23.54 -9.80
C GLU A 153 1.68 -23.16 -9.12
N ALA A 154 2.61 -22.54 -9.85
CA ALA A 154 3.89 -22.08 -9.34
C ALA A 154 3.78 -20.99 -8.24
N MET A 155 2.62 -20.33 -8.11
CA MET A 155 2.42 -19.29 -7.11
C MET A 155 2.42 -19.83 -5.67
N ALA A 156 2.13 -21.14 -5.48
CA ALA A 156 2.22 -21.78 -4.18
C ALA A 156 3.65 -21.83 -3.63
N ASP A 157 4.65 -21.87 -4.51
CA ASP A 157 6.07 -21.88 -4.17
C ASP A 157 6.70 -20.48 -4.17
N ASP A 158 5.91 -19.46 -4.53
CA ASP A 158 6.36 -18.05 -4.51
C ASP A 158 6.77 -17.66 -3.10
N VAL A 159 7.95 -17.06 -2.97
CA VAL A 159 8.53 -16.67 -1.67
C VAL A 159 7.63 -15.76 -0.85
N ARG A 160 6.75 -15.01 -1.49
CA ARG A 160 5.77 -14.13 -0.82
C ARG A 160 4.69 -14.91 -0.10
N PHE A 161 4.32 -16.10 -0.59
CA PHE A 161 3.13 -16.82 -0.15
C PHE A 161 3.41 -18.17 0.48
N LYS A 162 4.51 -18.85 0.11
CA LYS A 162 4.78 -20.25 0.49
C LYS A 162 4.70 -20.53 1.99
N SER A 163 5.04 -19.57 2.84
CA SER A 163 5.03 -19.75 4.30
C SER A 163 3.65 -19.61 4.92
N HIS A 164 2.73 -18.88 4.25
CA HIS A 164 1.39 -18.59 4.76
C HIS A 164 0.27 -19.27 3.97
N GLY A 165 0.54 -19.65 2.72
CA GLY A 165 -0.41 -20.17 1.77
C GLY A 165 -1.06 -19.09 0.90
N LEU A 166 -1.73 -19.54 -0.17
CA LEU A 166 -2.39 -18.66 -1.11
C LEU A 166 -3.72 -18.14 -0.55
N ALA A 167 -4.01 -16.87 -0.83
CA ALA A 167 -5.34 -16.29 -0.67
C ALA A 167 -6.33 -17.00 -1.62
N PRO A 168 -7.64 -17.03 -1.30
CA PRO A 168 -8.63 -17.63 -2.17
C PRO A 168 -8.76 -16.88 -3.50
N LYS A 169 -9.05 -17.61 -4.59
CA LYS A 169 -9.24 -17.03 -5.93
C LYS A 169 -10.31 -15.93 -5.98
N SER A 170 -11.32 -16.03 -5.10
CA SER A 170 -12.42 -15.07 -5.01
C SER A 170 -12.04 -13.74 -4.37
N ALA A 171 -10.93 -13.69 -3.62
CA ALA A 171 -10.50 -12.49 -2.91
C ALA A 171 -8.99 -12.49 -2.66
N ALA A 172 -8.27 -11.64 -3.36
CA ALA A 172 -6.82 -11.49 -3.26
C ALA A 172 -6.36 -10.61 -2.09
N ASP A 173 -7.25 -10.24 -1.17
CA ASP A 173 -6.97 -9.31 -0.08
C ASP A 173 -5.70 -9.69 0.69
N PHE A 174 -5.58 -10.94 1.13
CA PHE A 174 -4.36 -11.43 1.80
C PHE A 174 -3.17 -11.63 0.87
N ALA A 175 -3.37 -11.79 -0.43
CA ALA A 175 -2.25 -11.84 -1.37
C ALA A 175 -1.55 -10.48 -1.47
N PHE A 176 -2.31 -9.39 -1.51
CA PHE A 176 -1.76 -8.04 -1.43
C PHE A 176 -1.05 -7.79 -0.09
N LEU A 177 -1.66 -8.19 1.01
CA LEU A 177 -1.04 -8.07 2.33
C LEU A 177 0.29 -8.80 2.41
N LEU A 178 0.34 -10.06 1.99
CA LEU A 178 1.55 -10.88 2.03
C LEU A 178 2.63 -10.37 1.08
N HIS A 179 2.25 -9.80 -0.07
CA HIS A 179 3.18 -9.12 -0.96
C HIS A 179 3.88 -7.95 -0.24
N GLY A 180 3.11 -7.03 0.33
CA GLY A 180 3.68 -5.91 1.08
C GLY A 180 4.52 -6.37 2.27
N PHE A 181 4.01 -7.32 3.04
CA PHE A 181 4.73 -7.86 4.19
C PHE A 181 6.08 -8.50 3.82
N HIS A 182 6.13 -9.19 2.67
CA HIS A 182 7.38 -9.76 2.17
C HIS A 182 8.46 -8.70 1.95
N PHE A 183 8.09 -7.55 1.40
CA PHE A 183 9.01 -6.45 1.11
C PHE A 183 9.19 -5.44 2.24
N LEU A 184 8.57 -5.67 3.39
CA LEU A 184 8.76 -4.84 4.57
C LEU A 184 10.12 -5.17 5.21
N LYS A 185 10.92 -4.13 5.55
CA LYS A 185 12.13 -4.29 6.34
C LYS A 185 11.82 -4.79 7.74
N ASP A 186 12.80 -5.42 8.37
CA ASP A 186 12.79 -5.63 9.81
C ASP A 186 12.66 -4.25 10.50
N GLU A 187 11.82 -4.16 11.52
CA GLU A 187 11.43 -2.90 12.18
C GLU A 187 10.64 -1.92 11.29
N GLY A 188 10.29 -2.30 10.06
CA GLY A 188 9.41 -1.53 9.19
C GLY A 188 7.94 -1.58 9.64
N VAL A 189 7.15 -0.60 9.19
CA VAL A 189 5.72 -0.51 9.46
C VAL A 189 4.93 -0.53 8.17
N MET A 190 3.93 -1.40 8.10
CA MET A 190 2.96 -1.45 7.01
C MET A 190 1.56 -1.12 7.53
N ALA A 191 0.85 -0.25 6.83
CA ALA A 191 -0.57 0.00 7.04
C ALA A 191 -1.33 -0.24 5.75
N ILE A 192 -2.26 -1.19 5.77
CA ILE A 192 -3.05 -1.60 4.60
C ILE A 192 -4.54 -1.54 4.91
N ILE A 193 -5.31 -1.01 3.95
CA ILE A 193 -6.77 -1.01 4.01
C ILE A 193 -7.29 -2.28 3.37
N LEU A 194 -8.15 -2.99 4.09
CA LEU A 194 -8.80 -4.21 3.61
C LEU A 194 -10.27 -4.24 4.02
N PRO A 195 -11.14 -4.98 3.29
CA PRO A 195 -12.53 -5.15 3.70
C PRO A 195 -12.63 -5.90 5.04
N HIS A 196 -13.62 -5.57 5.87
CA HIS A 196 -13.86 -6.20 7.18
C HIS A 196 -13.88 -7.73 7.13
N GLY A 197 -14.28 -8.33 6.01
CA GLY A 197 -14.32 -9.77 5.82
C GLY A 197 -13.00 -10.47 6.14
N VAL A 198 -11.84 -9.82 5.96
CA VAL A 198 -10.53 -10.39 6.29
C VAL A 198 -10.36 -10.73 7.77
N LEU A 199 -11.15 -10.09 8.65
CA LEU A 199 -11.08 -10.30 10.10
C LEU A 199 -11.79 -11.58 10.57
N PHE A 200 -12.74 -12.11 9.77
CA PHE A 200 -13.59 -13.23 10.22
C PHE A 200 -13.84 -14.33 9.19
N ARG A 201 -13.55 -14.12 7.90
CA ARG A 201 -13.74 -15.18 6.90
C ARG A 201 -12.83 -16.39 7.20
N GLY A 202 -13.39 -17.58 7.01
CA GLY A 202 -12.72 -18.85 7.28
C GLY A 202 -11.82 -19.33 6.13
N GLY A 203 -11.41 -20.60 6.20
CA GLY A 203 -10.66 -21.27 5.14
C GLY A 203 -9.23 -20.75 4.97
N ALA A 204 -8.85 -20.42 3.74
CA ALA A 204 -7.51 -19.93 3.42
C ALA A 204 -7.17 -18.63 4.15
N GLU A 205 -8.13 -17.72 4.24
CA GLU A 205 -7.95 -16.43 4.93
C GLU A 205 -7.75 -16.61 6.43
N GLU A 206 -8.48 -17.52 7.07
CA GLU A 206 -8.29 -17.87 8.48
C GLU A 206 -6.88 -18.41 8.74
N ARG A 207 -6.41 -19.32 7.89
CA ARG A 207 -5.06 -19.91 8.01
C ARG A 207 -3.98 -18.83 7.95
N ILE A 208 -4.05 -17.92 6.99
CA ILE A 208 -3.07 -16.82 6.82
C ILE A 208 -3.13 -15.89 8.04
N ARG A 209 -4.32 -15.44 8.41
CA ARG A 209 -4.55 -14.57 9.56
C ARG A 209 -4.02 -15.18 10.86
N LYS A 210 -4.35 -16.45 11.12
CA LYS A 210 -3.88 -17.18 12.30
C LYS A 210 -2.36 -17.22 12.38
N LYS A 211 -1.69 -17.51 11.26
CA LYS A 211 -0.23 -17.54 11.22
C LYS A 211 0.37 -16.16 11.52
N LEU A 212 -0.12 -15.12 10.88
CA LEU A 212 0.35 -13.74 11.13
C LEU A 212 0.16 -13.31 12.59
N LEU A 213 -0.95 -13.72 13.22
CA LEU A 213 -1.21 -13.45 14.65
C LEU A 213 -0.27 -14.23 15.56
N LEU A 214 -0.06 -15.52 15.31
CA LEU A 214 0.81 -16.36 16.15
C LEU A 214 2.28 -15.94 16.04
N ASP A 215 2.70 -15.48 14.87
CA ASP A 215 4.05 -14.97 14.64
C ASP A 215 4.24 -13.52 15.19
N GLY A 216 3.18 -12.89 15.69
CA GLY A 216 3.24 -11.56 16.30
C GLY A 216 3.36 -10.39 15.32
N HIS A 217 3.00 -10.59 14.05
CA HIS A 217 3.16 -9.58 13.00
C HIS A 217 2.00 -8.62 12.84
N ILE A 218 0.82 -8.93 13.37
CA ILE A 218 -0.31 -7.98 13.39
C ILE A 218 -0.19 -7.13 14.65
N ASP A 219 0.18 -5.87 14.46
CA ASP A 219 0.37 -4.90 15.55
C ASP A 219 -0.97 -4.30 15.99
N THR A 220 -1.76 -3.81 15.05
CA THR A 220 -3.00 -3.09 15.34
C THR A 220 -4.06 -3.37 14.28
N VAL A 221 -5.31 -3.41 14.70
CA VAL A 221 -6.50 -3.47 13.83
C VAL A 221 -7.38 -2.27 14.12
N ILE A 222 -7.67 -1.46 13.09
CA ILE A 222 -8.51 -0.27 13.20
C ILE A 222 -9.75 -0.46 12.33
N GLY A 223 -10.92 -0.56 12.94
CA GLY A 223 -12.19 -0.59 12.22
C GLY A 223 -12.58 0.80 11.73
N LEU A 224 -13.01 0.89 10.47
CA LEU A 224 -13.50 2.13 9.88
C LEU A 224 -15.01 2.02 9.59
N PRO A 225 -15.75 3.14 9.65
CA PRO A 225 -17.17 3.17 9.29
C PRO A 225 -17.41 2.74 7.84
N SER A 226 -18.63 2.32 7.54
CA SER A 226 -19.08 2.08 6.16
C SER A 226 -19.24 3.39 5.37
N ASN A 227 -19.33 3.28 4.04
CA ASN A 227 -19.57 4.40 3.13
C ASN A 227 -18.48 5.50 3.11
N LEU A 228 -17.23 5.14 3.39
CA LEU A 228 -16.11 6.09 3.32
C LEU A 228 -15.50 6.18 1.91
N PHE A 229 -15.66 5.15 1.09
CA PHE A 229 -15.09 5.08 -0.26
C PHE A 229 -16.12 5.36 -1.34
N TYR A 230 -15.72 6.04 -2.41
CA TYR A 230 -16.58 6.30 -3.57
C TYR A 230 -16.95 5.01 -4.32
N SER A 231 -16.08 4.00 -4.30
CA SER A 231 -16.25 2.74 -5.04
C SER A 231 -17.15 1.74 -4.35
N THR A 232 -17.33 1.83 -3.03
CA THR A 232 -18.10 0.84 -2.26
C THR A 232 -18.62 1.39 -0.94
N GLY A 233 -19.77 0.88 -0.51
CA GLY A 233 -20.33 1.15 0.82
C GLY A 233 -19.91 0.15 1.90
N ILE A 234 -19.11 -0.87 1.59
CA ILE A 234 -18.72 -1.89 2.58
C ILE A 234 -17.84 -1.30 3.68
N PRO A 235 -17.95 -1.81 4.92
CA PRO A 235 -17.04 -1.43 5.97
C PRO A 235 -15.63 -2.00 5.71
N VAL A 236 -14.62 -1.23 6.05
CA VAL A 236 -13.22 -1.60 5.88
C VAL A 236 -12.46 -1.47 7.20
N CYS A 237 -11.27 -2.03 7.24
CA CYS A 237 -10.36 -1.89 8.37
C CYS A 237 -8.95 -1.54 7.88
N ILE A 238 -8.16 -0.98 8.78
CA ILE A 238 -6.72 -0.83 8.59
C ILE A 238 -6.04 -1.92 9.41
N LEU A 239 -5.21 -2.71 8.77
CA LEU A 239 -4.28 -3.61 9.44
C LEU A 239 -2.90 -2.97 9.48
N VAL A 240 -2.33 -2.88 10.67
CA VAL A 240 -0.96 -2.42 10.87
C VAL A 240 -0.10 -3.64 11.16
N LEU A 241 0.92 -3.84 10.34
CA LEU A 241 1.86 -4.95 10.49
C LEU A 241 3.26 -4.42 10.77
N LYS A 242 3.97 -5.17 11.61
CA LYS A 242 5.38 -4.96 11.94
C LYS A 242 6.12 -6.29 11.84
N LYS A 243 7.40 -6.20 11.49
CA LYS A 243 8.31 -7.34 11.39
C LYS A 243 9.23 -7.39 12.58
#